data_044d8b6b0035f5e0b2a9ee11933c0f15
#
_entry.id   044d8b6b0035f5e0b2a9ee11933c0f15
#
_cell.length_a   1.000
_cell.length_b   1.000
_cell.length_c   1.000
_cell.angle_alpha   90.00
_cell.angle_beta   90.00
_cell.angle_gamma   90.00
#
_symmetry.space_group_name_H-M   'P 1'
#
loop_
_entity.id
_entity.type
_entity.pdbx_description
1 polymer ?
#
loop_
_entity_poly.entity_id
_entity_poly.type
_entity_poly.pdbx_seq_one_letter_code
_entity_poly.pdbx_strand_id
1 'polypeptide(L)'
;MDRIATRFEQLSGKQGKALVTFITAGDPDLATTEELIPLMEESGADIIELGMPFSDPMADGPTIQLSSERALASGTDLEKIIAMVRSVRSRSQIPIILMGYLNPVFCYGYERFAIDAVEAGIDGVLLVDMPPEESGAFLKSTNRHGLNTIFLLTPTSDPARMKEVARVGRGFVYYVTVTGVTGARSEVSESLETELSAVRKAIRIPIVAGFGISTPEQAATVSPHADGIVVGSAIVKLFEKHTGEKLRKELADFVSSLKKAIS
;
A
#
# COMPACT_ATOMS: atom_id res chain seq x y z
N MET A 1 3.66 8.65 -17.29
CA MET A 1 4.81 7.82 -16.90
C MET A 1 4.33 6.97 -15.72
N ASP A 2 4.51 5.66 -15.76
CA ASP A 2 4.12 4.77 -14.66
C ASP A 2 5.21 4.80 -13.57
N ARG A 3 4.96 5.58 -12.50
CA ARG A 3 5.92 5.74 -11.39
C ARG A 3 6.16 4.43 -10.63
N ILE A 4 5.14 3.56 -10.55
CA ILE A 4 5.26 2.25 -9.88
C ILE A 4 6.24 1.38 -10.65
N ALA A 5 6.03 1.21 -11.96
CA ALA A 5 6.91 0.42 -12.81
C ALA A 5 8.35 0.97 -12.78
N THR A 6 8.51 2.28 -12.95
CA THR A 6 9.82 2.96 -12.90
C THR A 6 10.54 2.70 -11.57
N ARG A 7 9.82 2.75 -10.44
CA ARG A 7 10.42 2.50 -9.11
C ARG A 7 10.92 1.05 -8.99
N PHE A 8 10.12 0.07 -9.39
CA PHE A 8 10.55 -1.33 -9.35
C PHE A 8 11.72 -1.62 -10.29
N GLU A 9 11.76 -1.01 -11.48
CA GLU A 9 12.90 -1.13 -12.40
C GLU A 9 14.19 -0.56 -11.79
N GLN A 10 14.13 0.62 -11.15
CA GLN A 10 15.26 1.23 -10.47
C GLN A 10 15.79 0.38 -9.30
N LEU A 11 14.90 -0.24 -8.54
CA LEU A 11 15.26 -1.12 -7.44
C LEU A 11 15.86 -2.43 -7.94
N SER A 12 15.25 -3.05 -8.96
CA SER A 12 15.75 -4.29 -9.56
C SER A 12 17.17 -4.13 -10.11
N GLY A 13 17.46 -3.00 -10.76
CA GLY A 13 18.80 -2.68 -11.26
C GLY A 13 19.88 -2.58 -10.16
N LYS A 14 19.47 -2.38 -8.91
CA LYS A 14 20.34 -2.29 -7.73
C LYS A 14 20.22 -3.51 -6.80
N GLN A 15 19.47 -4.54 -7.20
CA GLN A 15 19.10 -5.68 -6.35
C GLN A 15 18.37 -5.26 -5.04
N GLY A 16 17.76 -4.06 -5.04
CA GLY A 16 17.06 -3.52 -3.90
C GLY A 16 15.61 -4.01 -3.84
N LYS A 17 15.01 -3.89 -2.65
CA LYS A 17 13.61 -4.22 -2.37
C LYS A 17 12.78 -2.97 -2.12
N ALA A 18 11.51 -2.98 -2.56
CA ALA A 18 10.60 -1.87 -2.31
C ALA A 18 10.12 -1.84 -0.85
N LEU A 19 10.18 -0.67 -0.22
CA LEU A 19 9.50 -0.39 1.03
C LEU A 19 8.21 0.38 0.73
N VAL A 20 7.07 -0.27 0.91
CA VAL A 20 5.75 0.36 0.84
C VAL A 20 5.33 0.72 2.26
N THR A 21 5.03 1.99 2.50
CA THR A 21 4.61 2.48 3.81
C THR A 21 3.15 2.91 3.76
N PHE A 22 2.34 2.35 4.67
CA PHE A 22 0.94 2.70 4.79
C PHE A 22 0.72 3.73 5.89
N ILE A 23 -0.09 4.74 5.58
CA ILE A 23 -0.69 5.66 6.55
C ILE A 23 -2.16 5.91 6.18
N THR A 24 -3.02 6.20 7.15
CA THR A 24 -4.39 6.63 6.88
C THR A 24 -4.40 8.12 6.52
N ALA A 25 -4.91 8.46 5.35
CA ALA A 25 -5.05 9.85 4.93
C ALA A 25 -6.00 10.61 5.86
N GLY A 26 -5.53 11.72 6.43
CA GLY A 26 -6.29 12.54 7.36
C GLY A 26 -6.17 12.14 8.83
N ASP A 27 -5.29 11.23 9.18
CA ASP A 27 -4.95 10.91 10.56
C ASP A 27 -3.64 11.61 10.98
N PRO A 28 -3.64 12.55 11.93
CA PRO A 28 -4.79 13.14 12.60
C PRO A 28 -5.55 14.18 11.75
N ASP A 29 -4.94 14.66 10.66
CA ASP A 29 -5.51 15.59 9.69
C ASP A 29 -4.77 15.53 8.34
N LEU A 30 -5.36 16.10 7.29
CA LEU A 30 -4.78 16.08 5.94
C LEU A 30 -3.52 16.93 5.80
N ALA A 31 -3.39 18.02 6.56
CA ALA A 31 -2.19 18.85 6.51
C ALA A 31 -0.97 18.09 7.04
N THR A 32 -1.15 17.36 8.13
CA THR A 32 -0.13 16.45 8.67
C THR A 32 0.20 15.33 7.66
N THR A 33 -0.80 14.69 7.05
CA THR A 33 -0.58 13.67 6.03
C THR A 33 0.24 14.21 4.86
N GLU A 34 -0.09 15.41 4.37
CA GLU A 34 0.62 16.07 3.27
C GLU A 34 2.10 16.33 3.56
N GLU A 35 2.42 16.70 4.80
CA GLU A 35 3.81 16.92 5.25
C GLU A 35 4.59 15.61 5.42
N LEU A 36 3.93 14.53 5.86
CA LEU A 36 4.59 13.27 6.15
C LEU A 36 4.96 12.47 4.89
N ILE A 37 4.30 12.66 3.76
CA ILE A 37 4.61 11.94 2.53
C ILE A 37 6.04 12.24 2.04
N PRO A 38 6.48 13.50 1.84
CA PRO A 38 7.87 13.78 1.49
C PRO A 38 8.87 13.31 2.56
N LEU A 39 8.54 13.43 3.84
CA LEU A 39 9.39 12.96 4.93
C LEU A 39 9.63 11.45 4.86
N MET A 40 8.60 10.66 4.56
CA MET A 40 8.75 9.20 4.39
C MET A 40 9.58 8.86 3.16
N GLU A 41 9.41 9.59 2.03
CA GLU A 41 10.24 9.44 0.83
C GLU A 41 11.72 9.70 1.15
N GLU A 42 12.04 10.81 1.81
CA GLU A 42 13.40 11.17 2.24
C GLU A 42 13.98 10.12 3.22
N SER A 43 13.14 9.50 4.03
CA SER A 43 13.52 8.46 4.98
C SER A 43 13.70 7.07 4.34
N GLY A 44 13.37 6.92 3.05
CA GLY A 44 13.63 5.70 2.29
C GLY A 44 12.40 4.88 1.90
N ALA A 45 11.19 5.38 2.07
CA ALA A 45 10.01 4.78 1.46
C ALA A 45 10.11 4.83 -0.07
N ASP A 46 9.68 3.77 -0.73
CA ASP A 46 9.67 3.67 -2.20
C ASP A 46 8.28 3.90 -2.80
N ILE A 47 7.24 3.56 -2.06
CA ILE A 47 5.84 3.73 -2.42
C ILE A 47 5.06 4.13 -1.17
N ILE A 48 4.15 5.07 -1.30
CA ILE A 48 3.20 5.42 -0.24
C ILE A 48 1.85 4.77 -0.54
N GLU A 49 1.32 4.06 0.44
CA GLU A 49 -0.03 3.54 0.45
C GLU A 49 -0.90 4.42 1.37
N LEU A 50 -1.81 5.17 0.78
CA LEU A 50 -2.73 6.05 1.50
C LEU A 50 -4.05 5.33 1.75
N GLY A 51 -4.35 5.03 2.99
CA GLY A 51 -5.64 4.52 3.41
C GLY A 51 -6.75 5.57 3.23
N MET A 52 -7.77 5.23 2.47
CA MET A 52 -9.01 6.01 2.39
C MET A 52 -9.86 5.66 3.61
N PRO A 53 -10.11 6.59 4.56
CA PRO A 53 -10.88 6.27 5.75
C PRO A 53 -12.32 5.89 5.38
N PHE A 54 -12.84 4.89 6.08
CA PHE A 54 -14.19 4.37 5.86
C PHE A 54 -14.85 4.04 7.21
N SER A 55 -16.16 4.24 7.32
CA SER A 55 -16.93 4.04 8.55
C SER A 55 -17.08 2.56 8.96
N ASP A 56 -17.03 1.66 7.96
CA ASP A 56 -17.33 0.23 8.14
C ASP A 56 -16.17 -0.67 7.67
N PRO A 57 -14.94 -0.52 8.23
CA PRO A 57 -13.72 -1.11 7.70
C PRO A 57 -13.57 -2.58 8.14
N MET A 58 -14.42 -3.46 7.61
CA MET A 58 -14.58 -4.87 8.02
C MET A 58 -13.31 -5.74 7.86
N ALA A 59 -12.40 -5.35 6.97
CA ALA A 59 -11.15 -6.09 6.73
C ALA A 59 -9.97 -5.57 7.57
N ASP A 60 -10.14 -4.45 8.27
CA ASP A 60 -9.06 -3.79 9.00
C ASP A 60 -8.99 -4.21 10.46
N GLY A 61 -7.76 -4.28 10.98
CA GLY A 61 -7.51 -4.49 12.40
C GLY A 61 -7.76 -3.21 13.24
N PRO A 62 -7.83 -3.34 14.58
CA PRO A 62 -8.21 -2.24 15.48
C PRO A 62 -7.40 -0.96 15.30
N THR A 63 -6.09 -1.07 15.08
CA THR A 63 -5.19 0.08 14.86
C THR A 63 -5.62 0.89 13.62
N ILE A 64 -5.94 0.23 12.52
CA ILE A 64 -6.35 0.90 11.29
C ILE A 64 -7.78 1.44 11.41
N GLN A 65 -8.69 0.70 12.06
CA GLN A 65 -10.04 1.19 12.36
C GLN A 65 -10.01 2.49 13.15
N LEU A 66 -9.24 2.55 14.25
CA LEU A 66 -9.11 3.77 15.06
C LEU A 66 -8.48 4.93 14.29
N SER A 67 -7.52 4.68 13.40
CA SER A 67 -6.96 5.75 12.55
C SER A 67 -7.98 6.25 11.53
N SER A 68 -8.80 5.36 10.95
CA SER A 68 -9.92 5.75 10.07
C SER A 68 -10.95 6.60 10.81
N GLU A 69 -11.30 6.24 12.06
CA GLU A 69 -12.20 7.05 12.90
C GLU A 69 -11.65 8.46 13.14
N ARG A 70 -10.36 8.61 13.48
CA ARG A 70 -9.72 9.93 13.64
C ARG A 70 -9.74 10.75 12.36
N ALA A 71 -9.41 10.10 11.23
CA ALA A 71 -9.43 10.75 9.92
C ALA A 71 -10.84 11.21 9.50
N LEU A 72 -11.87 10.39 9.73
CA LEU A 72 -13.26 10.79 9.48
C LEU A 72 -13.70 11.94 10.40
N ALA A 73 -13.32 11.88 11.69
CA ALA A 73 -13.60 12.94 12.64
C ALA A 73 -12.93 14.27 12.26
N SER A 74 -11.76 14.26 11.61
CA SER A 74 -11.11 15.45 11.05
C SER A 74 -11.79 15.98 9.79
N GLY A 75 -12.84 15.30 9.30
CA GLY A 75 -13.61 15.69 8.11
C GLY A 75 -12.96 15.27 6.79
N THR A 76 -12.09 14.25 6.82
CA THR A 76 -11.45 13.70 5.61
C THR A 76 -12.45 12.92 4.76
N ASP A 77 -12.43 13.16 3.47
CA ASP A 77 -13.18 12.45 2.43
C ASP A 77 -12.31 12.22 1.18
N LEU A 78 -12.82 11.44 0.22
CA LEU A 78 -12.07 11.07 -0.98
C LEU A 78 -11.70 12.28 -1.85
N GLU A 79 -12.58 13.28 -1.98
CA GLU A 79 -12.30 14.50 -2.77
C GLU A 79 -11.11 15.27 -2.17
N LYS A 80 -11.08 15.41 -0.86
CA LYS A 80 -9.98 16.08 -0.15
C LYS A 80 -8.68 15.31 -0.21
N ILE A 81 -8.73 13.97 -0.16
CA ILE A 81 -7.54 13.12 -0.35
C ILE A 81 -6.94 13.34 -1.75
N ILE A 82 -7.77 13.32 -2.79
CA ILE A 82 -7.34 13.57 -4.18
C ILE A 82 -6.73 14.98 -4.30
N ALA A 83 -7.36 15.99 -3.72
CA ALA A 83 -6.84 17.35 -3.72
C ALA A 83 -5.50 17.47 -2.97
N MET A 84 -5.35 16.81 -1.83
CA MET A 84 -4.10 16.76 -1.06
C MET A 84 -2.97 16.10 -1.86
N VAL A 85 -3.23 14.96 -2.55
CA VAL A 85 -2.21 14.32 -3.39
C VAL A 85 -1.76 15.26 -4.53
N ARG A 86 -2.69 16.01 -5.14
CA ARG A 86 -2.32 17.02 -6.16
C ARG A 86 -1.36 18.07 -5.60
N SER A 87 -1.55 18.51 -4.36
CA SER A 87 -0.63 19.43 -3.68
C SER A 87 0.74 18.80 -3.42
N VAL A 88 0.77 17.55 -2.93
CA VAL A 88 2.01 16.80 -2.68
C VAL A 88 2.90 16.72 -3.92
N ARG A 89 2.33 16.63 -5.12
CA ARG A 89 3.07 16.46 -6.37
C ARG A 89 4.02 17.61 -6.72
N SER A 90 3.85 18.77 -6.10
CA SER A 90 4.83 19.88 -6.20
C SER A 90 6.14 19.60 -5.44
N ARG A 91 6.13 18.66 -4.49
CA ARG A 91 7.25 18.38 -3.58
C ARG A 91 7.76 16.93 -3.67
N SER A 92 6.95 16.00 -4.17
CA SER A 92 7.27 14.57 -4.19
C SER A 92 6.79 13.90 -5.48
N GLN A 93 7.64 13.05 -6.04
CA GLN A 93 7.30 12.16 -7.16
C GLN A 93 7.25 10.69 -6.75
N ILE A 94 7.23 10.40 -5.46
CA ILE A 94 7.08 9.04 -4.95
C ILE A 94 5.77 8.42 -5.47
N PRO A 95 5.74 7.15 -5.92
CA PRO A 95 4.49 6.48 -6.26
C PRO A 95 3.52 6.51 -5.08
N ILE A 96 2.27 6.91 -5.34
CA ILE A 96 1.18 6.95 -4.34
C ILE A 96 0.05 6.06 -4.82
N ILE A 97 -0.36 5.10 -3.99
CA ILE A 97 -1.55 4.29 -4.21
C ILE A 97 -2.60 4.59 -3.15
N LEU A 98 -3.86 4.53 -3.52
CA LEU A 98 -4.98 4.57 -2.57
C LEU A 98 -5.36 3.15 -2.17
N MET A 99 -5.53 2.91 -0.88
CA MET A 99 -6.08 1.66 -0.35
C MET A 99 -7.37 1.93 0.40
N GLY A 100 -8.39 1.10 0.19
CA GLY A 100 -9.64 1.24 0.94
C GLY A 100 -10.72 0.28 0.45
N TYR A 101 -11.96 0.74 0.54
CA TYR A 101 -13.15 -0.03 0.24
C TYR A 101 -13.85 0.46 -1.01
N LEU A 102 -14.62 -0.42 -1.64
CA LEU A 102 -15.33 -0.13 -2.89
C LEU A 102 -16.37 0.98 -2.74
N ASN A 103 -17.11 1.00 -1.63
CA ASN A 103 -18.26 1.89 -1.48
C ASN A 103 -17.94 3.40 -1.66
N PRO A 104 -16.89 3.99 -1.06
CA PRO A 104 -16.53 5.39 -1.32
C PRO A 104 -16.24 5.67 -2.81
N VAL A 105 -15.56 4.76 -3.49
CA VAL A 105 -15.22 4.89 -4.91
C VAL A 105 -16.46 4.69 -5.79
N PHE A 106 -17.36 3.78 -5.42
CA PHE A 106 -18.63 3.58 -6.10
C PHE A 106 -19.51 4.83 -6.02
N CYS A 107 -19.62 5.42 -4.83
CA CYS A 107 -20.39 6.68 -4.62
C CYS A 107 -19.77 7.86 -5.37
N TYR A 108 -18.45 7.92 -5.50
CA TYR A 108 -17.75 8.94 -6.28
C TYR A 108 -18.01 8.79 -7.79
N GLY A 109 -18.21 7.56 -8.24
CA GLY A 109 -18.36 7.14 -9.63
C GLY A 109 -17.01 6.75 -10.26
N TYR A 110 -16.94 5.54 -10.81
CA TYR A 110 -15.70 4.92 -11.30
C TYR A 110 -14.94 5.75 -12.33
N GLU A 111 -15.66 6.31 -13.30
CA GLU A 111 -15.04 7.11 -14.37
C GLU A 111 -14.49 8.44 -13.80
N ARG A 112 -15.28 9.15 -12.99
CA ARG A 112 -14.86 10.39 -12.33
C ARG A 112 -13.65 10.12 -11.42
N PHE A 113 -13.71 9.08 -10.61
CA PHE A 113 -12.62 8.68 -9.74
C PHE A 113 -11.32 8.43 -10.53
N ALA A 114 -11.39 7.65 -11.62
CA ALA A 114 -10.20 7.33 -12.40
C ALA A 114 -9.56 8.59 -13.04
N ILE A 115 -10.38 9.52 -13.54
CA ILE A 115 -9.93 10.80 -14.09
C ILE A 115 -9.27 11.64 -13.01
N ASP A 116 -9.99 11.93 -11.93
CA ASP A 116 -9.55 12.84 -10.88
C ASP A 116 -8.29 12.30 -10.15
N ALA A 117 -8.23 10.97 -9.94
CA ALA A 117 -7.07 10.31 -9.34
C ALA A 117 -5.81 10.45 -10.21
N VAL A 118 -5.91 10.18 -11.50
CA VAL A 118 -4.76 10.29 -12.43
C VAL A 118 -4.32 11.74 -12.59
N GLU A 119 -5.25 12.67 -12.72
CA GLU A 119 -4.95 14.10 -12.80
C GLU A 119 -4.31 14.67 -11.53
N ALA A 120 -4.67 14.12 -10.37
CA ALA A 120 -4.01 14.44 -9.10
C ALA A 120 -2.64 13.79 -8.96
N GLY A 121 -2.33 12.80 -9.82
CA GLY A 121 -1.06 12.08 -9.79
C GLY A 121 -1.06 10.84 -8.88
N ILE A 122 -2.22 10.27 -8.57
CA ILE A 122 -2.33 8.96 -7.94
C ILE A 122 -1.94 7.90 -8.97
N ASP A 123 -1.11 6.93 -8.57
CA ASP A 123 -0.50 5.94 -9.47
C ASP A 123 -1.25 4.62 -9.48
N GLY A 124 -2.01 4.33 -8.44
CA GLY A 124 -2.76 3.08 -8.34
C GLY A 124 -3.82 3.10 -7.25
N VAL A 125 -4.61 2.05 -7.24
CA VAL A 125 -5.67 1.83 -6.26
C VAL A 125 -5.79 0.34 -5.92
N LEU A 126 -6.01 0.06 -4.64
CA LEU A 126 -6.31 -1.25 -4.08
C LEU A 126 -7.63 -1.18 -3.32
N LEU A 127 -8.63 -1.94 -3.73
CA LEU A 127 -9.91 -2.06 -3.04
C LEU A 127 -9.99 -3.45 -2.40
N VAL A 128 -9.99 -3.49 -1.08
CA VAL A 128 -9.85 -4.74 -0.30
C VAL A 128 -11.05 -5.68 -0.41
N ASP A 129 -12.22 -5.13 -0.72
CA ASP A 129 -13.50 -5.81 -0.86
C ASP A 129 -13.95 -6.01 -2.33
N MET A 130 -13.07 -5.71 -3.30
CA MET A 130 -13.36 -5.90 -4.73
C MET A 130 -12.54 -7.06 -5.29
N PRO A 131 -13.14 -8.25 -5.46
CA PRO A 131 -12.46 -9.38 -6.08
C PRO A 131 -12.27 -9.15 -7.60
N PRO A 132 -11.23 -9.73 -8.22
CA PRO A 132 -10.95 -9.52 -9.64
C PRO A 132 -12.10 -9.92 -10.56
N GLU A 133 -12.91 -10.91 -10.18
CA GLU A 133 -14.05 -11.41 -10.95
C GLU A 133 -15.18 -10.37 -11.06
N GLU A 134 -15.31 -9.48 -10.09
CA GLU A 134 -16.37 -8.45 -10.03
C GLU A 134 -15.86 -7.08 -10.49
N SER A 135 -14.58 -6.95 -10.75
CA SER A 135 -13.93 -5.67 -11.04
C SER A 135 -14.16 -5.11 -12.45
N GLY A 136 -14.89 -5.82 -13.32
CA GLY A 136 -14.97 -5.50 -14.75
C GLY A 136 -15.40 -4.06 -15.09
N ALA A 137 -16.42 -3.54 -14.41
CA ALA A 137 -16.88 -2.15 -14.61
C ALA A 137 -15.83 -1.12 -14.13
N PHE A 138 -15.20 -1.37 -12.98
CA PHE A 138 -14.15 -0.54 -12.43
C PHE A 138 -12.89 -0.54 -13.31
N LEU A 139 -12.42 -1.73 -13.73
CA LEU A 139 -11.28 -1.90 -14.60
C LEU A 139 -11.43 -1.21 -15.95
N LYS A 140 -12.66 -1.11 -16.47
CA LYS A 140 -12.93 -0.37 -17.71
C LYS A 140 -12.53 1.10 -17.58
N SER A 141 -12.83 1.72 -16.44
CA SER A 141 -12.47 3.12 -16.16
C SER A 141 -10.99 3.27 -15.83
N THR A 142 -10.45 2.46 -14.91
CA THR A 142 -9.04 2.57 -14.49
C THR A 142 -8.07 2.30 -15.65
N ASN A 143 -8.33 1.27 -16.47
CA ASN A 143 -7.49 0.96 -17.63
C ASN A 143 -7.55 2.06 -18.72
N ARG A 144 -8.72 2.68 -18.93
CA ARG A 144 -8.88 3.78 -19.91
C ARG A 144 -7.98 4.97 -19.55
N HIS A 145 -7.86 5.28 -18.27
CA HIS A 145 -7.13 6.44 -17.77
C HIS A 145 -5.71 6.10 -17.29
N GLY A 146 -5.30 4.82 -17.33
CA GLY A 146 -3.95 4.39 -16.94
C GLY A 146 -3.71 4.37 -15.43
N LEU A 147 -4.78 4.23 -14.61
CA LEU A 147 -4.67 4.03 -13.18
C LEU A 147 -4.43 2.53 -12.89
N ASN A 148 -3.34 2.21 -12.20
CA ASN A 148 -3.03 0.83 -11.85
C ASN A 148 -4.05 0.28 -10.85
N THR A 149 -4.58 -0.93 -11.10
CA THR A 149 -5.45 -1.63 -10.15
C THR A 149 -4.70 -2.79 -9.54
N ILE A 150 -4.42 -2.69 -8.23
CA ILE A 150 -3.66 -3.65 -7.45
C ILE A 150 -4.62 -4.62 -6.80
N PHE A 151 -4.32 -5.92 -6.88
CA PHE A 151 -5.13 -6.97 -6.28
C PHE A 151 -4.38 -7.72 -5.18
N LEU A 152 -5.16 -8.24 -4.25
CA LEU A 152 -4.70 -9.07 -3.15
C LEU A 152 -4.63 -10.54 -3.55
N LEU A 153 -3.57 -11.22 -3.14
CA LEU A 153 -3.49 -12.68 -3.08
C LEU A 153 -3.14 -13.11 -1.66
N THR A 154 -3.61 -14.27 -1.29
CA THR A 154 -3.41 -14.91 0.02
C THR A 154 -2.95 -16.36 -0.18
N PRO A 155 -2.43 -17.05 0.85
CA PRO A 155 -2.14 -18.49 0.78
C PRO A 155 -3.33 -19.35 0.38
N THR A 156 -4.55 -18.88 0.61
CA THR A 156 -5.79 -19.56 0.23
C THR A 156 -6.27 -19.24 -1.19
N SER A 157 -5.57 -18.38 -1.93
CA SER A 157 -5.89 -18.06 -3.32
C SER A 157 -5.60 -19.25 -4.23
N ASP A 158 -6.63 -19.74 -4.90
CA ASP A 158 -6.52 -20.88 -5.83
C ASP A 158 -5.86 -20.48 -7.17
N PRO A 159 -5.48 -21.46 -8.01
CA PRO A 159 -4.86 -21.19 -9.30
C PRO A 159 -5.75 -20.37 -10.26
N ALA A 160 -7.08 -20.47 -10.16
CA ALA A 160 -8.00 -19.70 -11.01
C ALA A 160 -7.95 -18.21 -10.62
N ARG A 161 -7.96 -17.91 -9.33
CA ARG A 161 -7.79 -16.56 -8.77
C ARG A 161 -6.43 -15.97 -9.17
N MET A 162 -5.35 -16.73 -9.04
CA MET A 162 -4.01 -16.28 -9.44
C MET A 162 -3.95 -15.95 -10.94
N LYS A 163 -4.57 -16.77 -11.79
CA LYS A 163 -4.65 -16.53 -13.24
C LYS A 163 -5.45 -15.26 -13.56
N GLU A 164 -6.55 -15.05 -12.87
CA GLU A 164 -7.37 -13.85 -13.07
C GLU A 164 -6.62 -12.59 -12.64
N VAL A 165 -5.99 -12.59 -11.46
CA VAL A 165 -5.12 -11.49 -11.01
C VAL A 165 -3.97 -11.25 -11.98
N ALA A 166 -3.33 -12.30 -12.51
CA ALA A 166 -2.28 -12.16 -13.53
C ALA A 166 -2.77 -11.47 -14.81
N ARG A 167 -4.02 -11.67 -15.19
CA ARG A 167 -4.65 -11.08 -16.38
C ARG A 167 -5.00 -9.61 -16.21
N VAL A 168 -5.55 -9.25 -15.06
CA VAL A 168 -6.16 -7.92 -14.85
C VAL A 168 -5.35 -7.00 -13.96
N GLY A 169 -4.54 -7.53 -13.06
CA GLY A 169 -3.72 -6.75 -12.12
C GLY A 169 -2.66 -5.90 -12.81
N ARG A 170 -2.39 -4.72 -12.26
CA ARG A 170 -1.38 -3.77 -12.73
C ARG A 170 -0.60 -3.22 -11.53
N GLY A 171 0.58 -2.65 -11.81
CA GLY A 171 1.47 -2.11 -10.79
C GLY A 171 2.23 -3.22 -10.06
N PHE A 172 1.62 -3.85 -9.09
CA PHE A 172 2.14 -5.01 -8.36
C PHE A 172 1.00 -5.87 -7.80
N VAL A 173 1.32 -7.05 -7.29
CA VAL A 173 0.39 -7.87 -6.52
C VAL A 173 0.73 -7.72 -5.04
N TYR A 174 -0.28 -7.46 -4.23
CA TYR A 174 -0.15 -7.44 -2.78
C TYR A 174 -0.39 -8.85 -2.23
N TYR A 175 0.64 -9.49 -1.71
CA TYR A 175 0.53 -10.80 -1.09
C TYR A 175 0.36 -10.67 0.41
N VAL A 176 -0.83 -11.05 0.91
CA VAL A 176 -1.15 -11.01 2.34
C VAL A 176 -0.70 -12.31 2.98
N THR A 177 0.33 -12.26 3.83
CA THR A 177 0.76 -13.42 4.60
C THR A 177 -0.19 -13.64 5.78
N VAL A 178 -0.79 -14.83 5.90
CA VAL A 178 -1.75 -15.14 6.99
C VAL A 178 -1.05 -15.48 8.30
N THR A 179 0.15 -16.00 8.21
CA THR A 179 0.97 -16.25 9.40
C THR A 179 1.60 -14.93 9.85
N GLY A 180 1.03 -14.36 10.91
CA GLY A 180 1.76 -13.33 11.67
C GLY A 180 3.19 -13.83 11.90
N VAL A 181 4.19 -12.95 11.74
CA VAL A 181 5.64 -13.24 11.84
C VAL A 181 6.01 -13.65 13.29
N THR A 182 5.21 -14.52 13.90
CA THR A 182 5.30 -14.93 15.33
C THR A 182 5.85 -16.35 15.52
N GLY A 183 6.07 -17.09 14.43
CA GLY A 183 6.72 -18.41 14.46
C GLY A 183 8.24 -18.34 14.52
N ALA A 184 8.90 -19.49 14.65
CA ALA A 184 10.35 -19.55 14.55
C ALA A 184 10.79 -19.01 13.17
N ARG A 185 11.86 -18.19 13.15
CA ARG A 185 12.31 -17.44 11.96
C ARG A 185 12.52 -18.33 10.73
N SER A 186 13.00 -19.56 10.93
CA SER A 186 13.20 -20.55 9.86
C SER A 186 11.89 -21.07 9.27
N GLU A 187 10.87 -21.38 10.11
CA GLU A 187 9.60 -21.93 9.65
C GLU A 187 8.80 -20.89 8.84
N VAL A 188 8.79 -19.63 9.27
CA VAL A 188 8.14 -18.52 8.55
C VAL A 188 8.80 -18.31 7.19
N SER A 189 10.12 -18.37 7.11
CA SER A 189 10.89 -18.18 5.88
C SER A 189 10.62 -19.28 4.85
N GLU A 190 10.63 -20.56 5.26
CA GLU A 190 10.40 -21.71 4.37
C GLU A 190 8.96 -21.74 3.81
N SER A 191 7.96 -21.47 4.64
CA SER A 191 6.56 -21.38 4.22
C SER A 191 6.38 -20.27 3.19
N LEU A 192 6.89 -19.07 3.49
CA LEU A 192 6.77 -17.90 2.63
C LEU A 192 7.48 -18.09 1.28
N GLU A 193 8.66 -18.70 1.27
CA GLU A 193 9.37 -19.03 0.04
C GLU A 193 8.57 -19.96 -0.87
N THR A 194 7.99 -21.00 -0.29
CA THR A 194 7.15 -21.97 -1.02
C THR A 194 5.92 -21.29 -1.61
N GLU A 195 5.21 -20.48 -0.81
CA GLU A 195 4.01 -19.77 -1.20
C GLU A 195 4.32 -18.76 -2.33
N LEU A 196 5.31 -17.89 -2.15
CA LEU A 196 5.66 -16.87 -3.14
C LEU A 196 6.26 -17.47 -4.41
N SER A 197 6.94 -18.62 -4.33
CA SER A 197 7.39 -19.35 -5.50
C SER A 197 6.23 -19.86 -6.36
N ALA A 198 5.14 -20.29 -5.73
CA ALA A 198 3.92 -20.69 -6.45
C ALA A 198 3.25 -19.48 -7.12
N VAL A 199 3.12 -18.36 -6.41
CA VAL A 199 2.58 -17.11 -6.96
C VAL A 199 3.41 -16.62 -8.15
N ARG A 200 4.74 -16.63 -8.05
CA ARG A 200 5.65 -16.14 -9.09
C ARG A 200 5.58 -16.96 -10.39
N LYS A 201 5.14 -18.22 -10.35
CA LYS A 201 4.88 -19.01 -11.56
C LYS A 201 3.72 -18.45 -12.38
N ALA A 202 2.73 -17.84 -11.73
CA ALA A 202 1.53 -17.29 -12.38
C ALA A 202 1.65 -15.79 -12.65
N ILE A 203 2.30 -15.04 -11.75
CA ILE A 203 2.36 -13.58 -11.73
C ILE A 203 3.68 -13.08 -12.34
N ARG A 204 3.59 -12.10 -13.26
CA ARG A 204 4.76 -11.48 -13.93
C ARG A 204 5.09 -10.08 -13.43
N ILE A 205 4.11 -9.39 -12.82
CA ILE A 205 4.33 -8.09 -12.19
C ILE A 205 4.96 -8.29 -10.81
N PRO A 206 5.57 -7.25 -10.21
CA PRO A 206 6.18 -7.34 -8.89
C PRO A 206 5.24 -7.89 -7.82
N ILE A 207 5.78 -8.60 -6.84
CA ILE A 207 5.05 -9.13 -5.69
C ILE A 207 5.53 -8.40 -4.44
N VAL A 208 4.61 -7.76 -3.74
CA VAL A 208 4.89 -7.06 -2.47
C VAL A 208 4.22 -7.82 -1.34
N ALA A 209 5.02 -8.27 -0.38
CA ALA A 209 4.50 -9.04 0.76
C ALA A 209 4.17 -8.11 1.93
N GLY A 210 3.00 -8.30 2.52
CA GLY A 210 2.54 -7.51 3.66
C GLY A 210 1.70 -8.33 4.60
N PHE A 211 1.59 -7.86 5.77
CA PHE A 211 0.79 -8.24 6.91
C PHE A 211 1.64 -8.61 8.15
N GLY A 212 1.47 -7.81 9.20
CA GLY A 212 2.09 -8.07 10.51
C GLY A 212 3.58 -7.74 10.62
N ILE A 213 4.22 -7.21 9.56
CA ILE A 213 5.60 -6.72 9.66
C ILE A 213 5.61 -5.48 10.56
N SER A 214 6.33 -5.57 11.67
CA SER A 214 6.34 -4.52 12.69
C SER A 214 7.73 -4.14 13.20
N THR A 215 8.79 -4.87 12.77
CA THR A 215 10.17 -4.58 13.13
C THR A 215 11.11 -4.72 11.92
N PRO A 216 12.29 -4.07 11.97
CA PRO A 216 13.32 -4.24 10.93
C PRO A 216 13.77 -5.70 10.75
N GLU A 217 13.83 -6.49 11.82
CA GLU A 217 14.23 -7.91 11.77
C GLU A 217 13.21 -8.75 11.00
N GLN A 218 11.91 -8.47 11.21
CA GLN A 218 10.83 -9.11 10.44
C GLN A 218 10.88 -8.69 8.97
N ALA A 219 11.12 -7.41 8.70
CA ALA A 219 11.31 -6.89 7.35
C ALA A 219 12.46 -7.61 6.63
N ALA A 220 13.62 -7.77 7.28
CA ALA A 220 14.77 -8.50 6.75
C ALA A 220 14.49 -9.99 6.51
N THR A 221 13.58 -10.61 7.27
CA THR A 221 13.19 -12.02 7.07
C THR A 221 12.28 -12.20 5.86
N VAL A 222 11.37 -11.26 5.60
CA VAL A 222 10.37 -11.37 4.52
C VAL A 222 10.92 -10.88 3.17
N SER A 223 11.70 -9.80 3.16
CA SER A 223 12.14 -9.11 1.94
C SER A 223 12.90 -9.98 0.92
N PRO A 224 13.71 -11.00 1.29
CA PRO A 224 14.39 -11.83 0.30
C PRO A 224 13.44 -12.58 -0.65
N HIS A 225 12.23 -12.88 -0.19
CA HIS A 225 11.26 -13.72 -0.92
C HIS A 225 10.32 -12.93 -1.84
N ALA A 226 10.27 -11.59 -1.70
CA ALA A 226 9.38 -10.68 -2.45
C ALA A 226 10.17 -9.58 -3.18
N ASP A 227 9.51 -8.81 -4.04
CA ASP A 227 10.09 -7.63 -4.69
C ASP A 227 9.99 -6.38 -3.79
N GLY A 228 9.17 -6.46 -2.73
CA GLY A 228 9.02 -5.44 -1.71
C GLY A 228 8.21 -5.93 -0.53
N ILE A 229 8.11 -5.08 0.47
CA ILE A 229 7.30 -5.32 1.67
C ILE A 229 6.39 -4.14 1.95
N VAL A 230 5.24 -4.40 2.61
CA VAL A 230 4.35 -3.36 3.13
C VAL A 230 4.43 -3.34 4.65
N VAL A 231 4.58 -2.13 5.21
CA VAL A 231 4.50 -1.89 6.66
C VAL A 231 3.42 -0.85 6.92
N GLY A 232 2.37 -1.26 7.63
CA GLY A 232 1.19 -0.44 7.91
C GLY A 232 0.97 -0.21 9.41
N SER A 233 0.32 -1.14 10.11
CA SER A 233 -0.13 -0.94 11.48
C SER A 233 0.97 -0.53 12.47
N ALA A 234 2.22 -0.93 12.24
CA ALA A 234 3.36 -0.50 13.05
C ALA A 234 3.66 0.99 12.88
N ILE A 235 3.52 1.53 11.66
CA ILE A 235 3.64 2.95 11.36
C ILE A 235 2.45 3.70 11.97
N VAL A 236 1.22 3.25 11.75
CA VAL A 236 0.00 3.90 12.29
C VAL A 236 0.01 3.97 13.82
N LYS A 237 0.58 3.00 14.52
CA LYS A 237 0.76 3.06 15.98
C LYS A 237 1.63 4.22 16.47
N LEU A 238 2.47 4.80 15.63
CA LEU A 238 3.25 5.99 16.01
C LEU A 238 2.34 7.21 16.16
N PHE A 239 1.26 7.30 15.37
CA PHE A 239 0.27 8.38 15.42
C PHE A 239 -0.59 8.33 16.70
N GLU A 240 -0.75 7.15 17.28
CA GLU A 240 -1.41 7.00 18.59
C GLU A 240 -0.55 7.51 19.75
N LYS A 241 0.79 7.44 19.60
CA LYS A 241 1.75 7.70 20.68
C LYS A 241 2.39 9.07 20.61
N HIS A 242 2.45 9.67 19.43
CA HIS A 242 3.25 10.86 19.17
C HIS A 242 2.48 11.86 18.30
N THR A 243 2.80 13.15 18.46
CA THR A 243 2.27 14.25 17.65
C THR A 243 3.39 15.23 17.29
N GLY A 244 3.17 16.10 16.30
CA GLY A 244 4.09 17.18 15.91
C GLY A 244 5.50 16.69 15.59
N GLU A 245 6.51 17.40 16.06
CA GLU A 245 7.92 17.09 15.79
C GLU A 245 8.36 15.69 16.26
N LYS A 246 7.79 15.21 17.37
CA LYS A 246 8.10 13.88 17.88
C LYS A 246 7.59 12.80 16.94
N LEU A 247 6.38 12.96 16.40
CA LEU A 247 5.85 12.04 15.39
C LEU A 247 6.73 12.01 14.14
N ARG A 248 7.12 13.18 13.62
CA ARG A 248 7.99 13.29 12.44
C ARG A 248 9.31 12.56 12.65
N LYS A 249 9.96 12.79 13.79
CA LYS A 249 11.23 12.15 14.10
C LYS A 249 11.09 10.63 14.22
N GLU A 250 10.16 10.14 15.03
CA GLU A 250 9.96 8.70 15.24
C GLU A 250 9.56 7.99 13.93
N LEU A 251 8.76 8.63 13.08
CA LEU A 251 8.38 8.11 11.77
C LEU A 251 9.59 8.02 10.85
N ALA A 252 10.38 9.08 10.73
CA ALA A 252 11.58 9.11 9.89
C ALA A 252 12.61 8.06 10.33
N ASP A 253 12.88 7.97 11.63
CA ASP A 253 13.80 6.99 12.20
C ASP A 253 13.31 5.55 11.94
N PHE A 254 12.02 5.29 12.10
CA PHE A 254 11.43 3.97 11.89
C PHE A 254 11.47 3.57 10.41
N VAL A 255 11.02 4.43 9.48
CA VAL A 255 11.08 4.17 8.03
C VAL A 255 12.52 3.93 7.58
N SER A 256 13.47 4.74 8.04
CA SER A 256 14.89 4.57 7.73
C SER A 256 15.45 3.25 8.24
N SER A 257 15.06 2.80 9.44
CA SER A 257 15.47 1.51 9.99
C SER A 257 14.92 0.33 9.19
N LEU A 258 13.68 0.40 8.74
CA LEU A 258 13.05 -0.60 7.88
C LEU A 258 13.75 -0.67 6.52
N LYS A 259 14.03 0.49 5.90
CA LYS A 259 14.71 0.53 4.60
C LYS A 259 16.10 -0.07 4.67
N LYS A 260 16.89 0.26 5.70
CA LYS A 260 18.21 -0.33 5.94
C LYS A 260 18.17 -1.85 6.09
N ALA A 261 17.12 -2.38 6.69
CA ALA A 261 16.98 -3.81 6.95
C ALA A 261 16.69 -4.63 5.68
N ILE A 262 16.20 -3.99 4.62
CA ILE A 262 15.81 -4.66 3.35
C ILE A 262 16.69 -4.27 2.16
N SER A 263 17.73 -3.47 2.40
CA SER A 263 18.68 -2.99 1.38
C SER A 263 19.85 -3.93 1.21
#